data_818b996f9dd68064d46f2163723640ca
#
_entry.id   818b996f9dd68064d46f2163723640ca
#
_cell.length_a   1.000
_cell.length_b   1.000
_cell.length_c   1.000
_cell.angle_alpha   90.00
_cell.angle_beta   90.00
_cell.angle_gamma   90.00
#
_symmetry.space_group_name_H-M   'P 1'
#
loop_
_entity.id
_entity.type
_entity.pdbx_description
1 polymer ?
#
loop_
_entity_poly.entity_id
_entity_poly.type
_entity_poly.pdbx_seq_one_letter_code
_entity_poly.pdbx_strand_id
1 'polypeptide(L)'
;MTNTTTQIVLLDAPVIPGLRFRLFAGESDLQANVELNNVCAKADKGEYVDTMEQARHWLAHLDDKHNPYTDMIIAEIDGVPGMVGKGLASWMSNDDGEWLAQLYGWVHPDWRHKGIGRAIQGWIEQRGRELLLVRTPAGAHCFFETWNGDHVTSKIALLTACNYTATRFTRMMVRPLDEPIPELGLPEGLEVRPTRSRDELRPIFEAFNEAFRDHWGHREWTDSDFQGWYDEPDLDTSLYQVAWDIASDQIAGGVLTHVSKKQNEALGQKRGWTDPIAVRRPWRKRGVAKALIARSFHILKEQGMTEAALGVDTQNPNGAYKLYESMGYRIHRSGTVWRKSM
;
A
#
# COMPACT_ATOMS: atom_id res chain seq x y z
N MET A 1 15.41 -31.72 -2.59
CA MET A 1 16.62 -30.87 -2.66
C MET A 1 16.60 -30.00 -1.42
N THR A 2 17.55 -30.17 -0.52
CA THR A 2 17.68 -29.33 0.68
C THR A 2 18.05 -27.92 0.22
N ASN A 3 17.09 -27.01 0.27
CA ASN A 3 17.34 -25.59 0.03
C ASN A 3 18.32 -25.10 1.12
N THR A 4 19.58 -25.00 0.78
CA THR A 4 20.60 -24.41 1.66
C THR A 4 20.31 -22.92 1.70
N THR A 5 19.59 -22.47 2.71
CA THR A 5 19.24 -21.06 2.88
C THR A 5 20.52 -20.27 3.11
N THR A 6 20.79 -19.25 2.31
CA THR A 6 22.00 -18.43 2.39
C THR A 6 22.02 -17.67 3.71
N GLN A 7 22.93 -18.05 4.61
CA GLN A 7 23.12 -17.36 5.89
C GLN A 7 23.84 -16.01 5.63
N ILE A 8 23.36 -14.96 6.31
CA ILE A 8 23.91 -13.61 6.24
C ILE A 8 24.59 -13.28 7.55
N VAL A 9 25.81 -12.77 7.48
CA VAL A 9 26.54 -12.25 8.64
C VAL A 9 26.42 -10.73 8.65
N LEU A 10 25.84 -10.19 9.72
CA LEU A 10 25.74 -8.75 9.94
C LEU A 10 26.75 -8.33 11.01
N LEU A 11 27.64 -7.40 10.65
CA LEU A 11 28.69 -6.93 11.57
C LEU A 11 28.12 -6.20 12.80
N ASP A 12 27.01 -5.52 12.64
CA ASP A 12 26.31 -4.76 13.69
C ASP A 12 25.14 -5.54 14.32
N ALA A 13 25.13 -6.87 14.15
CA ALA A 13 24.10 -7.70 14.77
C ALA A 13 24.21 -7.65 16.31
N PRO A 14 23.09 -7.55 17.04
CA PRO A 14 23.12 -7.63 18.49
C PRO A 14 23.55 -9.02 18.95
N VAL A 15 24.27 -9.06 20.08
CA VAL A 15 24.70 -10.32 20.69
C VAL A 15 23.49 -10.96 21.42
N ILE A 16 22.75 -11.79 20.69
CA ILE A 16 21.61 -12.56 21.21
C ILE A 16 21.91 -14.05 20.93
N PRO A 17 21.89 -14.92 21.94
CA PRO A 17 22.13 -16.35 21.72
C PRO A 17 21.16 -16.94 20.70
N GLY A 18 21.69 -17.65 19.71
CA GLY A 18 20.90 -18.30 18.65
C GLY A 18 20.35 -17.36 17.57
N LEU A 19 20.60 -16.04 17.63
CA LEU A 19 20.18 -15.12 16.57
C LEU A 19 20.98 -15.37 15.30
N ARG A 20 20.28 -15.51 14.19
CA ARG A 20 20.86 -15.64 12.85
C ARG A 20 20.02 -14.91 11.83
N PHE A 21 20.66 -14.55 10.73
CA PHE A 21 20.04 -13.89 9.60
C PHE A 21 20.22 -14.72 8.33
N ARG A 22 19.20 -14.75 7.49
CA ARG A 22 19.23 -15.43 6.20
C ARG A 22 18.37 -14.71 5.16
N LEU A 23 18.52 -15.07 3.92
CA LEU A 23 17.61 -14.64 2.87
C LEU A 23 16.28 -15.42 2.90
N PHE A 24 15.28 -14.84 2.27
CA PHE A 24 13.97 -15.45 2.05
C PHE A 24 14.08 -16.68 1.14
N ALA A 25 13.35 -17.74 1.47
CA ALA A 25 13.42 -19.04 0.80
C ALA A 25 12.14 -19.39 0.00
N GLY A 26 11.26 -18.44 -0.21
CA GLY A 26 10.05 -18.62 -1.01
C GLY A 26 8.84 -19.14 -0.23
N GLU A 27 8.08 -20.05 -0.83
CA GLU A 27 6.81 -20.56 -0.31
C GLU A 27 6.92 -21.06 1.15
N SER A 28 8.06 -21.71 1.51
CA SER A 28 8.29 -22.23 2.86
C SER A 28 8.29 -21.15 3.94
N ASP A 29 8.56 -19.90 3.58
CA ASP A 29 8.63 -18.78 4.52
C ASP A 29 7.30 -18.00 4.62
N LEU A 30 6.35 -18.23 3.71
CA LEU A 30 5.14 -17.41 3.65
C LEU A 30 4.31 -17.49 4.92
N GLN A 31 4.17 -18.68 5.51
CA GLN A 31 3.38 -18.82 6.74
C GLN A 31 3.99 -17.98 7.90
N ALA A 32 5.28 -18.11 8.14
CA ALA A 32 5.97 -17.34 9.18
C ALA A 32 5.99 -15.82 8.85
N ASN A 33 6.03 -15.47 7.56
CA ASN A 33 5.93 -14.08 7.11
C ASN A 33 4.56 -13.48 7.43
N VAL A 34 3.47 -14.17 7.14
CA VAL A 34 2.08 -13.76 7.46
C VAL A 34 1.90 -13.66 8.98
N GLU A 35 2.37 -14.64 9.74
CA GLU A 35 2.28 -14.64 11.20
C GLU A 35 3.02 -13.44 11.82
N LEU A 36 4.25 -13.15 11.36
CA LEU A 36 5.00 -11.99 11.82
C LEU A 36 4.27 -10.66 11.49
N ASN A 37 3.71 -10.52 10.28
CA ASN A 37 2.95 -9.33 9.92
C ASN A 37 1.75 -9.14 10.84
N ASN A 38 0.98 -10.19 11.07
CA ASN A 38 -0.25 -10.14 11.86
C ASN A 38 0.03 -9.89 13.35
N VAL A 39 1.08 -10.49 13.93
CA VAL A 39 1.44 -10.21 15.33
C VAL A 39 1.95 -8.78 15.50
N CYS A 40 2.70 -8.26 14.53
CA CYS A 40 3.13 -6.85 14.53
C CYS A 40 1.94 -5.90 14.36
N ALA A 41 1.05 -6.17 13.41
CA ALA A 41 -0.16 -5.38 13.19
C ALA A 41 -1.01 -5.31 14.47
N LYS A 42 -1.25 -6.43 15.11
CA LYS A 42 -2.02 -6.50 16.37
C LYS A 42 -1.36 -5.69 17.49
N ALA A 43 -0.05 -5.85 17.68
CA ALA A 43 0.70 -5.13 18.72
C ALA A 43 0.72 -3.61 18.47
N ASP A 44 0.80 -3.21 17.21
CA ASP A 44 0.81 -1.82 16.79
C ASP A 44 -0.60 -1.26 16.56
N LYS A 45 -1.66 -2.02 16.92
CA LYS A 45 -3.07 -1.64 16.69
C LYS A 45 -3.36 -1.32 15.22
N GLY A 46 -2.70 -2.00 14.29
CA GLY A 46 -2.97 -1.92 12.85
C GLY A 46 -4.35 -2.47 12.53
N GLU A 47 -4.96 -1.95 11.49
CA GLU A 47 -6.29 -2.40 11.02
C GLU A 47 -6.18 -3.14 9.69
N TYR A 48 -5.27 -4.10 9.65
CA TYR A 48 -5.12 -5.02 8.52
C TYR A 48 -4.75 -6.42 9.02
N VAL A 49 -5.07 -7.41 8.23
CA VAL A 49 -4.72 -8.81 8.48
C VAL A 49 -4.25 -9.41 7.15
N ASP A 50 -3.03 -9.90 7.14
CA ASP A 50 -2.49 -10.61 5.99
C ASP A 50 -3.01 -12.05 5.96
N THR A 51 -3.26 -12.56 4.76
CA THR A 51 -3.69 -13.94 4.54
C THR A 51 -2.67 -14.71 3.70
N MET A 52 -2.67 -16.04 3.79
CA MET A 52 -1.82 -16.89 2.96
C MET A 52 -2.13 -16.73 1.47
N GLU A 53 -3.39 -16.46 1.12
CA GLU A 53 -3.81 -16.25 -0.27
C GLU A 53 -3.18 -14.97 -0.84
N GLN A 54 -3.24 -13.86 -0.10
CA GLN A 54 -2.57 -12.61 -0.48
C GLN A 54 -1.05 -12.75 -0.53
N ALA A 55 -0.45 -13.49 0.40
CA ALA A 55 0.98 -13.74 0.40
C ALA A 55 1.43 -14.56 -0.84
N ARG A 56 0.64 -15.57 -1.24
CA ARG A 56 0.88 -16.31 -2.48
C ARG A 56 0.65 -15.47 -3.72
N HIS A 57 -0.41 -14.66 -3.73
CA HIS A 57 -0.66 -13.74 -4.82
C HIS A 57 0.51 -12.77 -5.01
N TRP A 58 0.99 -12.16 -3.92
CA TRP A 58 2.19 -11.31 -3.96
C TRP A 58 3.42 -12.05 -4.52
N LEU A 59 3.67 -13.28 -4.08
CA LEU A 59 4.83 -14.06 -4.54
C LEU A 59 4.71 -14.45 -6.03
N ALA A 60 3.49 -14.64 -6.53
CA ALA A 60 3.23 -15.00 -7.93
C ALA A 60 3.36 -13.79 -8.89
N HIS A 61 3.22 -12.55 -8.39
CA HIS A 61 3.22 -11.32 -9.19
C HIS A 61 4.43 -10.41 -8.90
N LEU A 62 5.60 -11.02 -8.65
CA LEU A 62 6.85 -10.27 -8.50
C LEU A 62 7.26 -9.67 -9.85
N ASP A 63 7.73 -8.45 -9.81
CA ASP A 63 8.31 -7.74 -10.94
C ASP A 63 9.85 -7.61 -10.81
N ASP A 64 10.48 -6.90 -11.72
CA ASP A 64 11.92 -6.63 -11.69
C ASP A 64 12.38 -5.71 -10.55
N LYS A 65 11.43 -5.06 -9.86
CA LYS A 65 11.67 -4.14 -8.72
C LYS A 65 11.63 -4.89 -7.38
N HIS A 66 11.04 -6.08 -7.36
CA HIS A 66 10.77 -6.87 -6.17
C HIS A 66 11.31 -8.28 -6.31
N ASN A 67 12.51 -8.55 -5.82
CA ASN A 67 13.08 -9.89 -5.76
C ASN A 67 13.34 -10.31 -4.31
N PRO A 68 12.34 -10.85 -3.58
CA PRO A 68 12.52 -11.20 -2.17
C PRO A 68 13.62 -12.24 -1.92
N TYR A 69 13.95 -13.06 -2.91
CA TYR A 69 15.01 -14.06 -2.76
C TYR A 69 16.41 -13.46 -2.55
N THR A 70 16.62 -12.22 -2.96
CA THR A 70 17.88 -11.48 -2.79
C THR A 70 17.74 -10.22 -1.95
N ASP A 71 16.50 -9.69 -1.81
CA ASP A 71 16.22 -8.37 -1.28
C ASP A 71 15.43 -8.40 0.04
N MET A 72 15.13 -9.62 0.55
CA MET A 72 14.50 -9.81 1.85
C MET A 72 15.42 -10.60 2.80
N ILE A 73 15.72 -9.96 3.94
CA ILE A 73 16.41 -10.59 5.06
C ILE A 73 15.41 -11.04 6.13
N ILE A 74 15.66 -12.20 6.72
CA ILE A 74 14.88 -12.79 7.80
C ILE A 74 15.78 -12.93 9.01
N ALA A 75 15.28 -12.61 10.19
CA ALA A 75 15.91 -12.86 11.48
C ALA A 75 15.17 -13.99 12.20
N GLU A 76 15.92 -14.97 12.69
CA GLU A 76 15.44 -16.13 13.45
C GLU A 76 16.27 -16.32 14.72
N ILE A 77 15.70 -17.00 15.72
CA ILE A 77 16.43 -17.36 16.95
C ILE A 77 16.23 -18.85 17.22
N ASP A 78 17.31 -19.56 17.51
CA ASP A 78 17.26 -20.96 17.81
C ASP A 78 16.31 -21.29 18.96
N GLY A 79 15.40 -22.24 18.73
CA GLY A 79 14.36 -22.62 19.68
C GLY A 79 13.16 -21.71 19.75
N VAL A 80 13.13 -20.60 18.97
CA VAL A 80 11.95 -19.72 18.82
C VAL A 80 11.27 -20.04 17.48
N PRO A 81 10.00 -20.44 17.47
CA PRO A 81 9.29 -20.71 16.22
C PRO A 81 9.09 -19.45 15.37
N GLY A 82 9.21 -19.60 14.05
CA GLY A 82 8.91 -18.54 13.09
C GLY A 82 9.99 -17.46 13.00
N MET A 83 9.61 -16.31 12.45
CA MET A 83 10.49 -15.17 12.26
C MET A 83 10.41 -14.21 13.44
N VAL A 84 11.56 -13.76 13.97
CA VAL A 84 11.62 -12.70 14.98
C VAL A 84 11.77 -11.31 14.36
N GLY A 85 12.09 -11.25 13.07
CA GLY A 85 12.14 -10.02 12.30
C GLY A 85 12.39 -10.28 10.81
N LYS A 86 12.12 -9.28 10.01
CA LYS A 86 12.42 -9.27 8.57
C LYS A 86 12.62 -7.86 8.06
N GLY A 87 13.31 -7.75 6.93
CA GLY A 87 13.44 -6.50 6.17
C GLY A 87 13.40 -6.76 4.68
N LEU A 88 12.79 -5.87 3.93
CA LEU A 88 12.68 -5.93 2.47
C LEU A 88 13.16 -4.61 1.89
N ALA A 89 13.99 -4.68 0.86
CA ALA A 89 14.36 -3.56 0.00
C ALA A 89 13.77 -3.78 -1.39
N SER A 90 13.24 -2.73 -1.99
CA SER A 90 12.84 -2.68 -3.40
C SER A 90 13.24 -1.33 -3.98
N TRP A 91 13.07 -1.16 -5.28
CA TRP A 91 13.42 0.10 -5.93
C TRP A 91 12.28 0.60 -6.82
N MET A 92 12.22 1.90 -7.01
CA MET A 92 11.38 2.53 -8.04
C MET A 92 12.00 3.86 -8.49
N SER A 93 11.58 4.32 -9.66
CA SER A 93 11.73 5.71 -10.08
C SER A 93 10.36 6.32 -10.28
N ASN A 94 10.25 7.63 -10.08
CA ASN A 94 9.02 8.37 -10.32
C ASN A 94 9.18 9.37 -11.46
N ASP A 95 8.07 9.99 -11.88
CA ASP A 95 8.03 10.94 -12.99
C ASP A 95 8.74 12.28 -12.66
N ASP A 96 9.01 12.54 -11.38
CA ASP A 96 9.80 13.68 -10.93
C ASP A 96 11.33 13.44 -11.10
N GLY A 97 11.73 12.28 -11.61
CA GLY A 97 13.12 11.90 -11.82
C GLY A 97 13.84 11.46 -10.54
N GLU A 98 13.11 11.21 -9.47
CA GLU A 98 13.67 10.67 -8.22
C GLU A 98 13.81 9.16 -8.28
N TRP A 99 14.84 8.62 -7.66
CA TRP A 99 15.10 7.19 -7.52
C TRP A 99 15.00 6.80 -6.05
N LEU A 100 14.15 5.85 -5.76
CA LEU A 100 13.78 5.49 -4.41
C LEU A 100 14.15 4.04 -4.10
N ALA A 101 14.90 3.83 -3.04
CA ALA A 101 14.97 2.53 -2.38
C ALA A 101 13.87 2.48 -1.33
N GLN A 102 12.82 1.71 -1.60
CA GLN A 102 11.71 1.51 -0.68
C GLN A 102 12.08 0.42 0.33
N LEU A 103 12.03 0.78 1.61
CA LEU A 103 12.55 -0.05 2.69
C LEU A 103 11.45 -0.37 3.71
N TYR A 104 11.24 -1.66 3.95
CA TYR A 104 10.25 -2.15 4.88
C TYR A 104 10.89 -3.05 5.92
N GLY A 105 10.55 -2.90 7.19
CA GLY A 105 11.10 -3.70 8.27
C GLY A 105 10.09 -3.97 9.38
N TRP A 106 10.10 -5.19 9.90
CA TRP A 106 9.28 -5.65 11.01
C TRP A 106 10.14 -6.37 12.04
N VAL A 107 9.81 -6.20 13.31
CA VAL A 107 10.39 -6.97 14.42
C VAL A 107 9.25 -7.43 15.32
N HIS A 108 9.21 -8.71 15.61
CA HIS A 108 8.24 -9.31 16.52
C HIS A 108 8.21 -8.52 17.85
N PRO A 109 7.04 -8.20 18.40
CA PRO A 109 6.91 -7.34 19.59
C PRO A 109 7.82 -7.73 20.75
N ASP A 110 7.94 -9.03 21.07
CA ASP A 110 8.76 -9.55 22.17
C ASP A 110 10.27 -9.38 21.94
N TRP A 111 10.66 -9.10 20.71
CA TRP A 111 12.07 -8.95 20.30
C TRP A 111 12.46 -7.52 19.95
N ARG A 112 11.55 -6.56 20.13
CA ARG A 112 11.83 -5.12 19.95
C ARG A 112 12.79 -4.60 21.02
N HIS A 113 13.44 -3.49 20.73
CA HIS A 113 14.39 -2.77 21.60
C HIS A 113 15.65 -3.59 21.98
N LYS A 114 15.94 -4.68 21.25
CA LYS A 114 17.11 -5.55 21.45
C LYS A 114 18.16 -5.43 20.35
N GLY A 115 18.09 -4.39 19.50
CA GLY A 115 19.04 -4.13 18.42
C GLY A 115 18.70 -4.77 17.07
N ILE A 116 17.81 -5.79 17.01
CA ILE A 116 17.45 -6.50 15.77
C ILE A 116 16.96 -5.53 14.69
N GLY A 117 16.06 -4.60 15.05
CA GLY A 117 15.53 -3.63 14.09
C GLY A 117 16.59 -2.72 13.48
N ARG A 118 17.62 -2.34 14.25
CA ARG A 118 18.75 -1.53 13.74
C ARG A 118 19.61 -2.34 12.77
N ALA A 119 19.90 -3.59 13.09
CA ALA A 119 20.65 -4.48 12.21
C ALA A 119 19.93 -4.73 10.88
N ILE A 120 18.63 -5.00 10.93
CA ILE A 120 17.78 -5.13 9.73
C ILE A 120 17.78 -3.83 8.93
N GLN A 121 17.59 -2.66 9.58
CA GLN A 121 17.58 -1.35 8.90
C GLN A 121 18.91 -1.10 8.18
N GLY A 122 20.03 -1.41 8.80
CA GLY A 122 21.36 -1.27 8.17
C GLY A 122 21.49 -2.14 6.92
N TRP A 123 21.02 -3.39 6.99
CA TRP A 123 21.08 -4.30 5.86
C TRP A 123 20.19 -3.85 4.69
N ILE A 124 18.91 -3.47 4.95
CA ILE A 124 18.01 -3.02 3.88
C ILE A 124 18.47 -1.68 3.26
N GLU A 125 19.12 -0.79 4.03
CA GLU A 125 19.74 0.41 3.47
C GLU A 125 20.91 0.06 2.55
N GLN A 126 21.77 -0.88 2.98
CA GLN A 126 22.88 -1.33 2.14
C GLN A 126 22.35 -1.99 0.85
N ARG A 127 21.35 -2.87 0.97
CA ARG A 127 20.74 -3.52 -0.19
C ARG A 127 20.06 -2.51 -1.10
N GLY A 128 19.34 -1.54 -0.56
CA GLY A 128 18.73 -0.44 -1.32
C GLY A 128 19.77 0.36 -2.11
N ARG A 129 20.96 0.65 -1.52
CA ARG A 129 22.07 1.27 -2.25
C ARG A 129 22.52 0.43 -3.45
N GLU A 130 22.73 -0.86 -3.23
CA GLU A 130 23.16 -1.78 -4.29
C GLU A 130 22.14 -1.83 -5.45
N LEU A 131 20.85 -1.86 -5.12
CA LEU A 131 19.77 -1.86 -6.11
C LEU A 131 19.78 -0.59 -6.97
N LEU A 132 19.98 0.57 -6.36
CA LEU A 132 20.00 1.85 -7.06
C LEU A 132 21.32 2.09 -7.80
N LEU A 133 22.46 1.68 -7.25
CA LEU A 133 23.78 1.93 -7.84
C LEU A 133 23.90 1.47 -9.30
N VAL A 134 23.28 0.35 -9.64
CA VAL A 134 23.34 -0.25 -10.98
C VAL A 134 22.24 0.26 -11.93
N ARG A 135 21.31 1.08 -11.45
CA ARG A 135 20.12 1.51 -12.20
C ARG A 135 20.03 3.01 -12.40
N THR A 136 20.56 3.77 -11.45
CA THR A 136 20.36 5.21 -11.38
C THR A 136 21.28 5.95 -12.37
N PRO A 137 20.74 6.86 -13.20
CA PRO A 137 21.57 7.75 -14.01
C PRO A 137 22.45 8.65 -13.16
N ALA A 138 23.62 9.02 -13.69
CA ALA A 138 24.53 9.94 -13.01
C ALA A 138 23.84 11.28 -12.69
N GLY A 139 23.94 11.72 -11.43
CA GLY A 139 23.38 12.99 -10.98
C GLY A 139 21.90 12.97 -10.61
N ALA A 140 21.23 11.82 -10.66
CA ALA A 140 19.85 11.71 -10.21
C ALA A 140 19.75 11.75 -8.67
N HIS A 141 18.62 12.26 -8.17
CA HIS A 141 18.35 12.31 -6.74
C HIS A 141 17.90 10.94 -6.24
N CYS A 142 18.63 10.39 -5.25
CA CYS A 142 18.36 9.09 -4.66
C CYS A 142 17.98 9.23 -3.19
N PHE A 143 16.94 8.48 -2.80
CA PHE A 143 16.47 8.46 -1.42
C PHE A 143 16.20 7.04 -0.94
N PHE A 144 16.45 6.81 0.33
CA PHE A 144 15.74 5.77 1.07
C PHE A 144 14.38 6.28 1.46
N GLU A 145 13.36 5.47 1.24
CA GLU A 145 11.97 5.82 1.57
C GLU A 145 11.29 4.69 2.34
N THR A 146 10.51 5.04 3.33
CA THR A 146 9.63 4.11 4.04
C THR A 146 8.37 4.83 4.52
N TRP A 147 7.27 4.11 4.58
CA TRP A 147 6.04 4.59 5.20
C TRP A 147 5.88 4.01 6.61
N ASN A 148 5.28 4.79 7.52
CA ASN A 148 4.95 4.35 8.86
C ASN A 148 3.67 5.00 9.37
N GLY A 149 2.82 4.22 10.06
CA GLY A 149 1.70 4.77 10.80
C GLY A 149 2.20 5.58 12.01
N ASP A 150 1.64 6.77 12.23
CA ASP A 150 2.11 7.69 13.28
C ASP A 150 1.94 7.13 14.70
N HIS A 151 1.13 6.10 14.87
CA HIS A 151 0.95 5.38 16.13
C HIS A 151 2.09 4.37 16.43
N VAL A 152 2.91 4.01 15.47
CA VAL A 152 4.02 3.04 15.64
C VAL A 152 5.28 3.77 16.11
N THR A 153 5.27 4.20 17.35
CA THR A 153 6.31 5.07 17.94
C THR A 153 7.70 4.44 17.98
N SER A 154 7.78 3.11 18.13
CA SER A 154 9.06 2.39 18.10
C SER A 154 9.77 2.48 16.76
N LYS A 155 9.01 2.43 15.64
CA LYS A 155 9.56 2.61 14.29
C LYS A 155 9.96 4.06 14.04
N ILE A 156 9.17 5.02 14.52
CA ILE A 156 9.52 6.45 14.44
C ILE A 156 10.85 6.71 15.15
N ALA A 157 11.04 6.19 16.37
CA ALA A 157 12.29 6.33 17.11
C ALA A 157 13.48 5.73 16.36
N LEU A 158 13.32 4.55 15.73
CA LEU A 158 14.36 3.94 14.92
C LEU A 158 14.69 4.78 13.69
N LEU A 159 13.70 5.24 12.94
CA LEU A 159 13.89 6.05 11.73
C LEU A 159 14.59 7.37 12.06
N THR A 160 14.16 8.05 13.13
CA THR A 160 14.81 9.28 13.61
C THR A 160 16.28 9.02 13.99
N ALA A 161 16.56 7.93 14.71
CA ALA A 161 17.93 7.55 15.07
C ALA A 161 18.80 7.12 13.86
N CYS A 162 18.16 6.77 12.72
CA CYS A 162 18.82 6.49 11.44
C CYS A 162 18.86 7.71 10.50
N ASN A 163 18.54 8.92 10.99
CA ASN A 163 18.53 10.19 10.25
C ASN A 163 17.51 10.26 9.10
N TYR A 164 16.36 9.59 9.25
CA TYR A 164 15.22 9.84 8.36
C TYR A 164 14.47 11.09 8.80
N THR A 165 13.91 11.79 7.83
CA THR A 165 13.05 12.94 8.03
C THR A 165 11.64 12.69 7.50
N ALA A 166 10.64 13.23 8.17
CA ALA A 166 9.26 13.19 7.71
C ALA A 166 9.11 14.08 6.46
N THR A 167 8.60 13.51 5.37
CA THR A 167 8.53 14.20 4.06
C THR A 167 7.10 14.38 3.58
N ARG A 168 6.22 13.39 3.78
CA ARG A 168 4.86 13.42 3.29
C ARG A 168 3.90 12.83 4.33
N PHE A 169 2.67 13.35 4.37
CA PHE A 169 1.69 12.97 5.37
C PHE A 169 0.44 12.38 4.72
N THR A 170 0.04 11.21 5.16
CA THR A 170 -1.15 10.52 4.69
C THR A 170 -2.21 10.45 5.78
N ARG A 171 -3.46 10.37 5.38
CA ARG A 171 -4.58 10.13 6.29
C ARG A 171 -5.43 8.98 5.77
N MET A 172 -5.77 8.10 6.65
CA MET A 172 -6.90 7.22 6.48
C MET A 172 -8.12 7.94 7.03
N MET A 173 -9.14 8.10 6.22
CA MET A 173 -10.38 8.77 6.61
C MET A 173 -11.54 7.78 6.56
N VAL A 174 -12.48 7.94 7.49
CA VAL A 174 -13.66 7.08 7.61
C VAL A 174 -14.90 7.95 7.69
N ARG A 175 -15.99 7.48 7.08
CA ARG A 175 -17.33 8.07 7.13
C ARG A 175 -18.34 7.02 7.58
N PRO A 176 -19.17 7.29 8.64
CA PRO A 176 -20.30 6.44 8.99
C PRO A 176 -21.39 6.44 7.90
N LEU A 177 -21.95 5.27 7.57
CA LEU A 177 -22.96 5.13 6.53
C LEU A 177 -24.41 5.26 7.05
N ASP A 178 -24.62 5.42 8.34
CA ASP A 178 -25.87 5.79 8.97
C ASP A 178 -26.20 7.30 8.86
N GLU A 179 -25.17 8.13 8.65
CA GLU A 179 -25.35 9.55 8.35
C GLU A 179 -26.03 9.75 6.99
N PRO A 180 -26.81 10.84 6.80
CA PRO A 180 -27.46 11.14 5.54
C PRO A 180 -26.47 11.17 4.38
N ILE A 181 -26.72 10.41 3.34
CA ILE A 181 -25.90 10.41 2.11
C ILE A 181 -26.38 11.54 1.22
N PRO A 182 -25.47 12.44 0.75
CA PRO A 182 -25.85 13.52 -0.16
C PRO A 182 -26.43 12.97 -1.47
N GLU A 183 -27.56 13.48 -1.88
CA GLU A 183 -28.15 13.17 -3.19
C GLU A 183 -27.49 14.03 -4.28
N LEU A 184 -26.53 13.43 -4.98
CA LEU A 184 -25.73 14.09 -6.00
C LEU A 184 -25.89 13.34 -7.33
N GLY A 185 -26.51 14.03 -8.30
CA GLY A 185 -26.58 13.54 -9.69
C GLY A 185 -25.20 13.61 -10.39
N LEU A 186 -25.00 12.74 -11.36
CA LEU A 186 -23.90 12.91 -12.29
C LEU A 186 -24.09 14.17 -13.13
N PRO A 187 -23.01 14.84 -13.52
CA PRO A 187 -23.08 15.91 -14.52
C PRO A 187 -23.73 15.44 -15.83
N GLU A 188 -24.43 16.35 -16.49
CA GLU A 188 -25.02 16.09 -17.81
C GLU A 188 -23.97 15.54 -18.79
N GLY A 189 -24.38 14.59 -19.63
CA GLY A 189 -23.53 13.89 -20.59
C GLY A 189 -22.69 12.76 -20.02
N LEU A 190 -22.82 12.46 -18.73
CA LEU A 190 -22.13 11.32 -18.09
C LEU A 190 -23.13 10.27 -17.60
N GLU A 191 -22.74 9.01 -17.69
CA GLU A 191 -23.47 7.89 -17.12
C GLU A 191 -22.55 6.94 -16.37
N VAL A 192 -23.05 6.21 -15.35
CA VAL A 192 -22.32 5.10 -14.75
C VAL A 192 -22.63 3.84 -15.52
N ARG A 193 -21.59 3.16 -15.99
CA ARG A 193 -21.73 1.84 -16.58
C ARG A 193 -21.21 0.77 -15.62
N PRO A 194 -21.92 -0.34 -15.42
CA PRO A 194 -21.44 -1.44 -14.62
C PRO A 194 -20.25 -2.11 -15.31
N THR A 195 -19.22 -2.45 -14.54
CA THR A 195 -18.10 -3.28 -15.01
C THR A 195 -18.53 -4.75 -14.96
N ARG A 196 -18.84 -5.33 -16.12
CA ARG A 196 -19.48 -6.65 -16.23
C ARG A 196 -18.51 -7.81 -16.27
N SER A 197 -17.29 -7.55 -16.72
CA SER A 197 -16.25 -8.58 -16.87
C SER A 197 -14.88 -8.02 -16.58
N ARG A 198 -13.92 -8.90 -16.35
CA ARG A 198 -12.50 -8.54 -16.20
C ARG A 198 -11.91 -7.95 -17.49
N ASP A 199 -12.48 -8.24 -18.66
CA ASP A 199 -12.02 -7.69 -19.94
C ASP A 199 -12.21 -6.15 -20.02
N GLU A 200 -13.16 -5.62 -19.24
CA GLU A 200 -13.39 -4.17 -19.15
C GLU A 200 -12.42 -3.45 -18.21
N LEU A 201 -11.57 -4.18 -17.49
CA LEU A 201 -10.62 -3.60 -16.54
C LEU A 201 -9.48 -2.83 -17.22
N ARG A 202 -9.05 -3.25 -18.43
CA ARG A 202 -7.92 -2.59 -19.09
C ARG A 202 -8.18 -1.11 -19.38
N PRO A 203 -9.32 -0.71 -19.99
CA PRO A 203 -9.66 0.71 -20.16
C PRO A 203 -9.76 1.48 -18.83
N ILE A 204 -10.26 0.84 -17.76
CA ILE A 204 -10.33 1.45 -16.42
C ILE A 204 -8.92 1.69 -15.89
N PHE A 205 -8.04 0.68 -15.97
CA PHE A 205 -6.65 0.79 -15.54
C PHE A 205 -5.92 1.95 -16.24
N GLU A 206 -6.05 2.06 -17.57
CA GLU A 206 -5.43 3.12 -18.35
C GLU A 206 -5.96 4.52 -17.99
N ALA A 207 -7.28 4.64 -17.79
CA ALA A 207 -7.91 5.90 -17.37
C ALA A 207 -7.45 6.34 -15.97
N PHE A 208 -7.27 5.39 -15.06
CA PHE A 208 -6.77 5.67 -13.72
C PHE A 208 -5.28 6.02 -13.74
N ASN A 209 -4.47 5.26 -14.49
CA ASN A 209 -3.05 5.57 -14.68
C ASN A 209 -2.86 7.01 -15.18
N GLU A 210 -3.60 7.42 -16.24
CA GLU A 210 -3.60 8.81 -16.73
C GLU A 210 -4.00 9.82 -15.64
N ALA A 211 -5.08 9.53 -14.91
CA ALA A 211 -5.60 10.47 -13.90
C ALA A 211 -4.68 10.65 -12.69
N PHE A 212 -3.87 9.63 -12.37
CA PHE A 212 -2.92 9.64 -11.27
C PHE A 212 -1.59 10.32 -11.58
N ARG A 213 -1.32 10.71 -12.83
CA ARG A 213 -0.08 11.44 -13.23
C ARG A 213 0.14 12.75 -12.46
N ASP A 214 -0.91 13.32 -11.88
CA ASP A 214 -0.80 14.53 -11.05
C ASP A 214 -0.52 14.22 -9.57
N HIS A 215 -0.40 12.94 -9.19
CA HIS A 215 -0.11 12.55 -7.81
C HIS A 215 1.39 12.60 -7.54
N TRP A 216 1.75 13.03 -6.33
CA TRP A 216 3.12 13.02 -5.87
C TRP A 216 3.71 11.61 -5.89
N GLY A 217 4.94 11.49 -6.40
CA GLY A 217 5.62 10.21 -6.49
C GLY A 217 5.01 9.24 -7.51
N HIS A 218 4.17 9.76 -8.42
CA HIS A 218 3.59 8.93 -9.49
C HIS A 218 4.69 8.30 -10.35
N ARG A 219 4.44 7.09 -10.78
CA ARG A 219 5.12 6.41 -11.88
C ARG A 219 4.08 5.84 -12.83
N GLU A 220 4.40 5.74 -14.09
CA GLU A 220 3.52 5.02 -15.04
C GLU A 220 3.32 3.57 -14.58
N TRP A 221 2.08 3.12 -14.58
CA TRP A 221 1.72 1.75 -14.27
C TRP A 221 2.02 0.85 -15.47
N THR A 222 2.54 -0.32 -15.21
CA THR A 222 3.00 -1.28 -16.21
C THR A 222 1.99 -2.40 -16.48
N ASP A 223 2.24 -3.22 -17.47
CA ASP A 223 1.46 -4.44 -17.72
C ASP A 223 1.55 -5.42 -16.54
N SER A 224 2.67 -5.47 -15.83
CA SER A 224 2.80 -6.27 -14.61
C SER A 224 1.88 -5.76 -13.50
N ASP A 225 1.77 -4.43 -13.32
CA ASP A 225 0.82 -3.86 -12.37
C ASP A 225 -0.64 -4.19 -12.75
N PHE A 226 -0.95 -4.13 -14.04
CA PHE A 226 -2.27 -4.54 -14.55
C PHE A 226 -2.56 -6.01 -14.26
N GLN A 227 -1.59 -6.90 -14.52
CA GLN A 227 -1.77 -8.33 -14.30
C GLN A 227 -1.98 -8.65 -12.82
N GLY A 228 -1.21 -8.03 -11.92
CA GLY A 228 -1.40 -8.17 -10.49
C GLY A 228 -2.80 -7.75 -10.04
N TRP A 229 -3.30 -6.60 -10.54
CA TRP A 229 -4.67 -6.18 -10.25
C TRP A 229 -5.73 -7.09 -10.87
N TYR A 230 -5.53 -7.54 -12.12
CA TYR A 230 -6.45 -8.43 -12.82
C TYR A 230 -6.62 -9.77 -12.10
N ASP A 231 -5.56 -10.31 -11.51
CA ASP A 231 -5.53 -11.59 -10.81
C ASP A 231 -5.85 -11.48 -9.31
N GLU A 232 -6.16 -10.26 -8.80
CA GLU A 232 -6.46 -10.06 -7.37
C GLU A 232 -7.55 -11.03 -6.89
N PRO A 233 -7.29 -11.84 -5.85
CA PRO A 233 -8.21 -12.89 -5.41
C PRO A 233 -9.59 -12.39 -4.97
N ASP A 234 -9.64 -11.25 -4.30
CA ASP A 234 -10.87 -10.68 -3.74
C ASP A 234 -11.49 -9.60 -4.67
N LEU A 235 -11.10 -9.56 -5.96
CA LEU A 235 -11.57 -8.57 -6.93
C LEU A 235 -13.08 -8.74 -7.21
N ASP A 236 -13.86 -7.74 -6.81
CA ASP A 236 -15.29 -7.63 -7.12
C ASP A 236 -15.60 -6.35 -7.88
N THR A 237 -15.67 -6.45 -9.20
CA THR A 237 -15.93 -5.32 -10.09
C THR A 237 -17.36 -4.80 -10.06
N SER A 238 -18.30 -5.56 -9.47
CA SER A 238 -19.70 -5.16 -9.37
C SER A 238 -19.94 -3.95 -8.48
N LEU A 239 -18.98 -3.65 -7.59
CA LEU A 239 -19.01 -2.51 -6.68
C LEU A 239 -18.44 -1.23 -7.32
N TYR A 240 -17.81 -1.33 -8.48
CA TYR A 240 -17.15 -0.20 -9.13
C TYR A 240 -18.16 0.83 -9.64
N GLN A 241 -17.86 2.10 -9.43
CA GLN A 241 -18.62 3.23 -9.94
C GLN A 241 -17.79 3.96 -10.99
N VAL A 242 -17.90 3.54 -12.24
CA VAL A 242 -17.15 4.09 -13.37
C VAL A 242 -18.07 4.97 -14.23
N ALA A 243 -17.74 6.27 -14.31
CA ALA A 243 -18.47 7.24 -15.14
C ALA A 243 -17.88 7.30 -16.54
N TRP A 244 -18.76 7.22 -17.53
CA TRP A 244 -18.45 7.33 -18.96
C TRP A 244 -19.06 8.60 -19.54
N ASP A 245 -18.34 9.23 -20.42
CA ASP A 245 -18.85 10.32 -21.25
C ASP A 245 -19.61 9.72 -22.44
N ILE A 246 -20.89 10.03 -22.52
CA ILE A 246 -21.81 9.44 -23.52
C ILE A 246 -21.41 9.80 -24.94
N ALA A 247 -20.93 11.03 -25.15
CA ALA A 247 -20.64 11.54 -26.48
C ALA A 247 -19.31 10.98 -27.05
N SER A 248 -18.30 10.84 -26.20
CA SER A 248 -16.95 10.41 -26.63
C SER A 248 -16.66 8.94 -26.36
N ASP A 249 -17.55 8.24 -25.63
CA ASP A 249 -17.36 6.85 -25.17
C ASP A 249 -16.08 6.66 -24.36
N GLN A 250 -15.64 7.68 -23.61
CA GLN A 250 -14.45 7.67 -22.79
C GLN A 250 -14.80 7.59 -21.29
N ILE A 251 -13.94 6.94 -20.52
CA ILE A 251 -14.03 6.96 -19.06
C ILE A 251 -13.69 8.37 -18.56
N ALA A 252 -14.63 9.00 -17.86
CA ALA A 252 -14.47 10.31 -17.25
C ALA A 252 -13.77 10.22 -15.87
N GLY A 253 -14.02 9.13 -15.15
CA GLY A 253 -13.45 8.84 -13.85
C GLY A 253 -14.16 7.70 -13.16
N GLY A 254 -13.72 7.37 -11.93
CA GLY A 254 -14.30 6.26 -11.19
C GLY A 254 -13.98 6.28 -9.71
N VAL A 255 -14.72 5.46 -8.98
CA VAL A 255 -14.43 5.00 -7.62
C VAL A 255 -14.42 3.47 -7.66
N LEU A 256 -13.25 2.87 -7.41
CA LEU A 256 -13.10 1.42 -7.41
C LEU A 256 -13.43 0.88 -6.00
N THR A 257 -14.71 0.96 -5.67
CA THR A 257 -15.24 0.52 -4.37
C THR A 257 -14.97 -0.95 -4.13
N HIS A 258 -14.50 -1.31 -2.94
CA HIS A 258 -14.25 -2.69 -2.59
C HIS A 258 -14.54 -3.01 -1.12
N VAL A 259 -14.72 -4.29 -0.81
CA VAL A 259 -14.97 -4.81 0.54
C VAL A 259 -14.11 -6.05 0.76
N SER A 260 -13.18 -5.99 1.71
CA SER A 260 -12.48 -7.18 2.17
C SER A 260 -13.27 -7.88 3.27
N LYS A 261 -13.99 -8.93 2.91
CA LYS A 261 -14.79 -9.72 3.86
C LYS A 261 -13.92 -10.37 4.94
N LYS A 262 -12.75 -10.88 4.54
CA LYS A 262 -11.78 -11.52 5.45
C LYS A 262 -11.23 -10.55 6.49
N GLN A 263 -10.86 -9.33 6.07
CA GLN A 263 -10.42 -8.29 7.01
C GLN A 263 -11.54 -7.86 7.95
N ASN A 264 -12.74 -7.63 7.42
CA ASN A 264 -13.90 -7.25 8.21
C ASN A 264 -14.24 -8.28 9.29
N GLU A 265 -14.22 -9.57 8.93
CA GLU A 265 -14.44 -10.66 9.87
C GLU A 265 -13.34 -10.72 10.95
N ALA A 266 -12.07 -10.69 10.54
CA ALA A 266 -10.93 -10.78 11.45
C ALA A 266 -10.83 -9.60 12.44
N LEU A 267 -11.27 -8.41 12.01
CA LEU A 267 -11.22 -7.18 12.81
C LEU A 267 -12.56 -6.83 13.49
N GLY A 268 -13.62 -7.63 13.25
CA GLY A 268 -14.95 -7.38 13.81
C GLY A 268 -15.57 -6.06 13.34
N GLN A 269 -15.30 -5.64 12.11
CA GLN A 269 -15.79 -4.39 11.53
C GLN A 269 -16.66 -4.63 10.28
N LYS A 270 -17.35 -3.60 9.82
CA LYS A 270 -18.13 -3.59 8.58
C LYS A 270 -17.73 -2.39 7.73
N ARG A 271 -16.51 -2.42 7.22
CA ARG A 271 -15.88 -1.33 6.46
C ARG A 271 -15.81 -1.68 4.98
N GLY A 272 -16.27 -0.73 4.15
CA GLY A 272 -15.99 -0.74 2.73
C GLY A 272 -15.01 0.37 2.36
N TRP A 273 -14.31 0.21 1.26
CA TRP A 273 -13.32 1.17 0.77
C TRP A 273 -13.82 1.85 -0.50
N THR A 274 -13.56 3.13 -0.61
CA THR A 274 -13.95 3.95 -1.76
C THR A 274 -12.71 4.49 -2.48
N ASP A 275 -11.65 3.74 -2.49
CA ASP A 275 -10.40 4.07 -3.19
C ASP A 275 -9.94 2.90 -4.08
N PRO A 276 -9.17 3.20 -5.13
CA PRO A 276 -8.81 4.53 -5.61
C PRO A 276 -9.98 5.33 -6.19
N ILE A 277 -9.89 6.66 -6.09
CA ILE A 277 -10.80 7.62 -6.70
C ILE A 277 -10.04 8.42 -7.75
N ALA A 278 -10.53 8.44 -8.99
CA ALA A 278 -9.89 9.16 -10.07
C ALA A 278 -10.92 9.92 -10.91
N VAL A 279 -10.55 11.11 -11.37
CA VAL A 279 -11.27 11.87 -12.42
C VAL A 279 -10.23 12.42 -13.39
N ARG A 280 -10.36 12.09 -14.67
CA ARG A 280 -9.48 12.58 -15.73
C ARG A 280 -9.64 14.08 -15.93
N ARG A 281 -8.59 14.78 -16.31
CA ARG A 281 -8.50 16.24 -16.38
C ARG A 281 -9.69 16.93 -17.08
N PRO A 282 -10.22 16.46 -18.25
CA PRO A 282 -11.33 17.12 -18.95
C PRO A 282 -12.65 17.17 -18.14
N TRP A 283 -12.84 16.26 -17.19
CA TRP A 283 -14.07 16.14 -16.40
C TRP A 283 -13.92 16.62 -14.95
N ARG A 284 -12.74 17.14 -14.55
CA ARG A 284 -12.51 17.67 -13.20
C ARG A 284 -13.34 18.94 -12.95
N LYS A 285 -13.56 19.23 -11.66
CA LYS A 285 -14.30 20.43 -11.15
C LYS A 285 -15.76 20.52 -11.62
N ARG A 286 -16.34 19.42 -12.10
CA ARG A 286 -17.72 19.30 -12.54
C ARG A 286 -18.62 18.54 -11.55
N GLY A 287 -18.09 18.10 -10.39
CA GLY A 287 -18.86 17.34 -9.39
C GLY A 287 -18.78 15.82 -9.56
N VAL A 288 -18.09 15.29 -10.58
CA VAL A 288 -18.01 13.85 -10.90
C VAL A 288 -17.58 13.01 -9.69
N ALA A 289 -16.47 13.36 -9.05
CA ALA A 289 -15.98 12.60 -7.88
C ALA A 289 -17.00 12.53 -6.74
N LYS A 290 -17.65 13.65 -6.41
CA LYS A 290 -18.67 13.68 -5.35
C LYS A 290 -19.88 12.80 -5.66
N ALA A 291 -20.36 12.84 -6.91
CA ALA A 291 -21.48 12.02 -7.34
C ALA A 291 -21.15 10.53 -7.27
N LEU A 292 -19.94 10.13 -7.71
CA LEU A 292 -19.51 8.75 -7.69
C LEU A 292 -19.27 8.25 -6.25
N ILE A 293 -18.70 9.07 -5.37
CA ILE A 293 -18.53 8.76 -3.94
C ILE A 293 -19.89 8.55 -3.26
N ALA A 294 -20.87 9.43 -3.52
CA ALA A 294 -22.21 9.29 -2.96
C ALA A 294 -22.88 7.98 -3.41
N ARG A 295 -22.71 7.59 -4.67
CA ARG A 295 -23.20 6.29 -5.19
C ARG A 295 -22.48 5.13 -4.51
N SER A 296 -21.18 5.22 -4.29
CA SER A 296 -20.41 4.20 -3.57
C SER A 296 -20.90 4.01 -2.13
N PHE A 297 -21.32 5.09 -1.45
CA PHE A 297 -21.90 4.98 -0.12
C PHE A 297 -23.20 4.18 -0.11
N HIS A 298 -24.09 4.40 -1.10
CA HIS A 298 -25.32 3.61 -1.23
C HIS A 298 -25.02 2.13 -1.44
N ILE A 299 -24.11 1.81 -2.36
CA ILE A 299 -23.71 0.43 -2.63
C ILE A 299 -23.12 -0.23 -1.39
N LEU A 300 -22.20 0.44 -0.69
CA LEU A 300 -21.60 -0.10 0.53
C LEU A 300 -22.65 -0.34 1.62
N LYS A 301 -23.63 0.56 1.75
CA LYS A 301 -24.75 0.38 2.68
C LYS A 301 -25.63 -0.79 2.31
N GLU A 302 -25.92 -1.01 1.02
CA GLU A 302 -26.64 -2.16 0.49
C GLU A 302 -25.88 -3.47 0.74
N GLN A 303 -24.54 -3.43 0.71
CA GLN A 303 -23.67 -4.56 1.08
C GLN A 303 -23.58 -4.79 2.61
N GLY A 304 -24.32 -4.02 3.41
CA GLY A 304 -24.36 -4.14 4.87
C GLY A 304 -23.15 -3.55 5.58
N MET A 305 -22.38 -2.70 4.92
CA MET A 305 -21.29 -1.96 5.57
C MET A 305 -21.83 -0.82 6.44
N THR A 306 -21.15 -0.55 7.53
CA THR A 306 -21.51 0.54 8.45
C THR A 306 -20.66 1.78 8.27
N GLU A 307 -19.52 1.65 7.59
CA GLU A 307 -18.61 2.75 7.33
C GLU A 307 -17.92 2.61 5.97
N ALA A 308 -17.59 3.76 5.38
CA ALA A 308 -16.76 3.89 4.18
C ALA A 308 -15.41 4.48 4.56
N ALA A 309 -14.33 3.95 4.00
CA ALA A 309 -12.96 4.40 4.24
C ALA A 309 -12.25 4.76 2.94
N LEU A 310 -11.21 5.57 3.05
CA LEU A 310 -10.26 5.87 1.98
C LEU A 310 -8.91 6.32 2.54
N GLY A 311 -7.87 6.21 1.70
CA GLY A 311 -6.57 6.82 1.92
C GLY A 311 -6.43 8.15 1.18
N VAL A 312 -5.74 9.15 1.79
CA VAL A 312 -5.47 10.42 1.14
C VAL A 312 -4.11 11.00 1.53
N ASP A 313 -3.43 11.54 0.55
CA ASP A 313 -2.28 12.42 0.74
C ASP A 313 -2.77 13.84 1.09
N THR A 314 -2.36 14.35 2.25
CA THR A 314 -2.82 15.66 2.75
C THR A 314 -2.35 16.85 1.91
N GLN A 315 -1.31 16.64 1.11
CA GLN A 315 -0.71 17.67 0.24
C GLN A 315 -1.06 17.46 -1.24
N ASN A 316 -2.11 16.67 -1.53
CA ASN A 316 -2.59 16.47 -2.89
C ASN A 316 -2.99 17.81 -3.53
N PRO A 317 -2.39 18.20 -4.68
CA PRO A 317 -2.61 19.50 -5.31
C PRO A 317 -4.05 19.71 -5.81
N ASN A 318 -4.79 18.63 -6.01
CA ASN A 318 -6.19 18.69 -6.49
C ASN A 318 -7.21 18.95 -5.36
N GLY A 319 -6.76 19.12 -4.10
CA GLY A 319 -7.63 19.42 -2.97
C GLY A 319 -8.51 18.23 -2.54
N ALA A 320 -8.08 16.99 -2.80
CA ALA A 320 -8.81 15.78 -2.50
C ALA A 320 -9.21 15.69 -1.02
N TYR A 321 -8.32 16.07 -0.11
CA TYR A 321 -8.59 16.08 1.33
C TYR A 321 -9.87 16.88 1.68
N LYS A 322 -9.97 18.13 1.22
CA LYS A 322 -11.16 18.99 1.45
C LYS A 322 -12.42 18.43 0.79
N LEU A 323 -12.28 17.81 -0.37
CA LEU A 323 -13.39 17.14 -1.03
C LEU A 323 -13.94 16.03 -0.12
N TYR A 324 -13.08 15.17 0.43
CA TYR A 324 -13.50 14.07 1.31
C TYR A 324 -14.13 14.57 2.61
N GLU A 325 -13.57 15.60 3.25
CA GLU A 325 -14.21 16.25 4.39
C GLU A 325 -15.63 16.74 4.04
N SER A 326 -15.82 17.35 2.85
CA SER A 326 -17.13 17.81 2.40
C SER A 326 -18.13 16.67 2.12
N MET A 327 -17.66 15.44 1.99
CA MET A 327 -18.45 14.23 1.84
C MET A 327 -18.69 13.50 3.17
N GLY A 328 -18.28 14.09 4.31
CA GLY A 328 -18.49 13.57 5.65
C GLY A 328 -17.40 12.63 6.16
N TYR A 329 -16.30 12.46 5.44
CA TYR A 329 -15.15 11.71 5.95
C TYR A 329 -14.43 12.48 7.06
N ARG A 330 -13.96 11.74 8.06
CA ARG A 330 -13.18 12.24 9.19
C ARG A 330 -11.88 11.48 9.31
N ILE A 331 -10.84 12.13 9.81
CA ILE A 331 -9.55 11.47 10.06
C ILE A 331 -9.76 10.33 11.05
N HIS A 332 -9.34 9.15 10.68
CA HIS A 332 -9.33 7.96 11.53
C HIS A 332 -7.90 7.64 11.97
N ARG A 333 -6.95 7.61 11.03
CA ARG A 333 -5.54 7.35 11.26
C ARG A 333 -4.65 8.25 10.43
N SER A 334 -3.41 8.39 10.89
CA SER A 334 -2.37 9.16 10.22
C SER A 334 -1.16 8.29 9.94
N GLY A 335 -0.48 8.61 8.86
CA GLY A 335 0.78 7.99 8.49
C GLY A 335 1.73 8.99 7.84
N THR A 336 3.00 8.68 7.89
CA THR A 336 4.07 9.55 7.41
C THR A 336 5.01 8.77 6.50
N VAL A 337 5.36 9.37 5.37
CA VAL A 337 6.47 8.92 4.53
C VAL A 337 7.75 9.54 5.07
N TRP A 338 8.72 8.70 5.33
CA TRP A 338 10.03 9.05 5.85
C TRP A 338 11.08 8.86 4.78
N ARG A 339 11.94 9.87 4.58
CA ARG A 339 13.05 9.82 3.62
C ARG A 339 14.38 10.13 4.26
N LYS A 340 15.43 9.60 3.64
CA LYS A 340 16.83 9.91 3.92
C LYS A 340 17.56 9.97 2.59
N SER A 341 18.29 11.07 2.33
CA SER A 341 19.15 11.17 1.13
C SER A 341 20.26 10.13 1.16
N MET A 342 20.62 9.62 0.00
CA MET A 342 21.70 8.67 -0.18
C MET A 342 23.02 9.36 -0.47
#